data_c9bc6ee6a49402f0a55154c6fbe5c293
#
_entry.id   c9bc6ee6a49402f0a55154c6fbe5c293
#
_cell.length_a   1.000
_cell.length_b   1.000
_cell.length_c   1.000
_cell.angle_alpha   90.00
_cell.angle_beta   90.00
_cell.angle_gamma   90.00
#
_symmetry.space_group_name_H-M   'P 1'
#
loop_
_entity.id
_entity.type
_entity.pdbx_description
1 polymer ?
#
loop_
_entity_poly.entity_id
_entity_poly.type
_entity_poly.pdbx_seq_one_letter_code
_entity_poly.pdbx_strand_id
1 'polypeptide(L)'
;DLSFTDTFMADKYSKFGPTPRTPSCMQRSYLLSIDFKVTSLTEWAAQLKMNPLYAILSGFEVGNTPGVGTFYDFFNRLWDSDNDHMSPHIHPLKTKVKKPKTNGTKADPVEKVTVADLLPTLEETDFKLDEQPYASLFQIYQKEFLDVSVSQGLIHADSLALAGDGTPVVTSHRERKKRICNCKENGISNCRCDRYFSQPDCDIRWDSSRNCFYHGYDLYMLVDSQSDLPVSPHFSCASKHDSHGFLHTFFRMRSFLPDYTVSKVLLDSAHDAMPYYQYFQRENITPFIDLNGKGGRPPVYKNDFTIDEDGVPVCPSGHRMRRDGVEVAKDRMKFRCPKISRKNGCISCTCETPCSDAKYGRTVHLVMKDTPRLFNNPPR
;
A
#
# COMPACT_ATOMS: atom_id res chain seq x y z
N ASP A 1 -3.11 10.50 -25.93
CA ASP A 1 -3.45 11.92 -26.11
C ASP A 1 -3.31 12.61 -24.75
N LEU A 2 -2.58 13.73 -24.69
CA LEU A 2 -2.35 14.52 -23.47
C LEU A 2 -3.02 15.91 -23.58
N SER A 3 -4.03 16.04 -24.43
CA SER A 3 -4.71 17.33 -24.67
C SER A 3 -5.52 17.82 -23.46
N PHE A 4 -5.95 16.91 -22.59
CA PHE A 4 -6.62 17.27 -21.34
C PHE A 4 -5.73 18.15 -20.47
N THR A 5 -4.44 17.81 -20.33
CA THR A 5 -3.49 18.62 -19.57
C THR A 5 -3.42 20.07 -20.06
N ASP A 6 -3.46 20.31 -21.36
CA ASP A 6 -3.41 21.67 -21.91
C ASP A 6 -4.63 22.49 -21.47
N THR A 7 -5.82 21.92 -21.60
CA THR A 7 -7.07 22.57 -21.20
C THR A 7 -7.15 22.78 -19.70
N PHE A 8 -6.81 21.73 -18.94
CA PHE A 8 -6.88 21.72 -17.48
C PHE A 8 -5.93 22.73 -16.83
N MET A 9 -4.71 22.88 -17.39
CA MET A 9 -3.71 23.76 -16.85
C MET A 9 -3.79 25.21 -17.38
N ALA A 10 -4.65 25.51 -18.34
CA ALA A 10 -4.71 26.83 -18.97
C ALA A 10 -4.86 27.97 -17.95
N ASP A 11 -5.73 27.80 -16.95
CA ASP A 11 -6.00 28.81 -15.92
C ASP A 11 -4.89 28.93 -14.86
N LYS A 12 -3.96 27.97 -14.81
CA LYS A 12 -2.80 27.99 -13.90
C LYS A 12 -1.63 28.83 -14.43
N TYR A 13 -1.76 29.36 -15.65
CA TYR A 13 -0.78 30.24 -16.26
C TYR A 13 -1.26 31.68 -16.32
N SER A 14 -0.32 32.63 -16.15
CA SER A 14 -0.63 34.04 -16.29
C SER A 14 -1.05 34.36 -17.72
N LYS A 15 -2.06 35.20 -17.86
CA LYS A 15 -2.48 35.77 -19.17
C LYS A 15 -1.52 36.88 -19.66
N PHE A 16 -0.61 37.32 -18.81
CA PHE A 16 0.37 38.36 -19.09
C PHE A 16 1.79 37.80 -19.06
N GLY A 17 2.65 38.31 -19.95
CA GLY A 17 4.06 37.91 -20.00
C GLY A 17 4.38 36.96 -21.16
N PRO A 18 5.54 36.31 -21.16
CA PRO A 18 5.94 35.38 -22.21
C PRO A 18 4.96 34.20 -22.33
N THR A 19 4.71 33.75 -23.54
CA THR A 19 3.88 32.57 -23.78
C THR A 19 4.46 31.34 -23.06
N PRO A 20 3.70 30.65 -22.22
CA PRO A 20 4.17 29.47 -21.52
C PRO A 20 4.43 28.33 -22.52
N ARG A 21 5.29 27.39 -22.14
CA ARG A 21 5.43 26.13 -22.85
C ARG A 21 4.12 25.34 -22.73
N THR A 22 3.76 24.65 -23.80
CA THR A 22 2.56 23.81 -23.84
C THR A 22 2.63 22.76 -22.73
N PRO A 23 1.67 22.70 -21.80
CA PRO A 23 1.70 21.78 -20.67
C PRO A 23 1.83 20.30 -21.06
N SER A 24 1.11 19.87 -22.10
CA SER A 24 1.20 18.49 -22.62
C SER A 24 2.60 18.16 -23.16
N CYS A 25 3.30 19.11 -23.75
CA CYS A 25 4.70 18.92 -24.18
C CYS A 25 5.64 18.79 -22.96
N MET A 26 5.41 19.58 -21.91
CA MET A 26 6.17 19.47 -20.66
C MET A 26 5.96 18.11 -19.99
N GLN A 27 4.71 17.67 -19.91
CA GLN A 27 4.34 16.36 -19.36
C GLN A 27 4.96 15.22 -20.18
N ARG A 28 4.80 15.24 -21.50
CA ARG A 28 5.38 14.24 -22.42
C ARG A 28 6.90 14.18 -22.28
N SER A 29 7.54 15.34 -22.20
CA SER A 29 8.98 15.43 -22.01
C SER A 29 9.41 14.78 -20.69
N TYR A 30 8.67 14.99 -19.62
CA TYR A 30 8.97 14.38 -18.33
C TYR A 30 8.76 12.85 -18.37
N LEU A 31 7.68 12.37 -18.97
CA LEU A 31 7.44 10.93 -19.16
C LEU A 31 8.57 10.26 -19.96
N LEU A 32 9.03 10.92 -21.02
CA LEU A 32 10.17 10.45 -21.80
C LEU A 32 11.46 10.39 -20.95
N SER A 33 11.69 11.35 -20.05
CA SER A 33 12.86 11.29 -19.15
C SER A 33 12.86 10.05 -18.28
N ILE A 34 11.67 9.64 -17.80
CA ILE A 34 11.49 8.42 -16.98
C ILE A 34 11.75 7.17 -17.84
N ASP A 35 11.21 7.12 -19.05
CA ASP A 35 11.40 5.99 -19.97
C ASP A 35 12.88 5.81 -20.33
N PHE A 36 13.59 6.89 -20.60
CA PHE A 36 15.03 6.89 -20.83
C PHE A 36 15.89 6.77 -19.55
N LYS A 37 15.25 6.60 -18.38
CA LYS A 37 15.90 6.44 -17.07
C LYS A 37 16.80 7.62 -16.66
N VAL A 38 16.48 8.81 -17.13
CA VAL A 38 17.15 10.05 -16.75
C VAL A 38 16.39 10.68 -15.58
N THR A 39 16.86 10.45 -14.37
CA THR A 39 16.19 10.90 -13.14
C THR A 39 16.50 12.36 -12.75
N SER A 40 17.54 12.95 -13.34
CA SER A 40 17.93 14.32 -13.07
C SER A 40 17.32 15.29 -14.08
N LEU A 41 16.48 16.22 -13.62
CA LEU A 41 15.92 17.26 -14.49
C LEU A 41 16.98 18.15 -15.14
N THR A 42 18.11 18.37 -14.45
CA THR A 42 19.26 19.13 -15.00
C THR A 42 19.89 18.39 -16.17
N GLU A 43 20.09 17.09 -16.01
CA GLU A 43 20.61 16.24 -17.06
C GLU A 43 19.62 16.13 -18.22
N TRP A 44 18.33 15.92 -17.94
CA TRP A 44 17.30 15.84 -18.96
C TRP A 44 17.22 17.13 -19.81
N ALA A 45 17.21 18.31 -19.18
CA ALA A 45 17.21 19.59 -19.89
C ALA A 45 18.46 19.78 -20.77
N ALA A 46 19.61 19.28 -20.33
CA ALA A 46 20.82 19.27 -21.14
C ALA A 46 20.69 18.31 -22.33
N GLN A 47 20.16 17.10 -22.13
CA GLN A 47 19.95 16.13 -23.21
C GLN A 47 18.93 16.62 -24.25
N LEU A 48 17.83 17.26 -23.82
CA LEU A 48 16.85 17.89 -24.73
C LEU A 48 17.50 18.92 -25.63
N LYS A 49 18.45 19.69 -25.10
CA LYS A 49 19.18 20.72 -25.86
C LYS A 49 20.18 20.11 -26.83
N MET A 50 20.82 19.00 -26.45
CA MET A 50 21.87 18.35 -27.24
C MET A 50 21.33 17.39 -28.29
N ASN A 51 20.18 16.75 -28.02
CA ASN A 51 19.60 15.74 -28.90
C ASN A 51 18.29 16.23 -29.52
N PRO A 52 18.30 16.60 -30.81
CA PRO A 52 17.10 17.08 -31.52
C PRO A 52 15.93 16.07 -31.47
N LEU A 53 16.20 14.78 -31.48
CA LEU A 53 15.15 13.75 -31.43
C LEU A 53 14.35 13.83 -30.12
N TYR A 54 15.00 14.05 -28.98
CA TYR A 54 14.30 14.18 -27.71
C TYR A 54 13.40 15.42 -27.66
N ALA A 55 13.85 16.52 -28.27
CA ALA A 55 13.03 17.72 -28.40
C ALA A 55 11.77 17.43 -29.23
N ILE A 56 11.93 16.81 -30.41
CA ILE A 56 10.82 16.46 -31.31
C ILE A 56 9.85 15.50 -30.64
N LEU A 57 10.33 14.43 -30.00
CA LEU A 57 9.48 13.46 -29.28
C LEU A 57 8.73 14.11 -28.13
N SER A 58 9.31 15.10 -27.47
CA SER A 58 8.66 15.90 -26.44
C SER A 58 7.61 16.87 -26.99
N GLY A 59 7.64 17.18 -28.28
CA GLY A 59 6.79 18.17 -28.94
C GLY A 59 7.37 19.59 -28.94
N PHE A 60 8.68 19.73 -28.71
CA PHE A 60 9.38 21.02 -28.79
C PHE A 60 10.06 21.23 -30.15
N GLU A 61 10.20 22.47 -30.52
CA GLU A 61 11.04 22.86 -31.68
C GLU A 61 12.53 22.62 -31.35
N VAL A 62 13.26 22.14 -32.33
CA VAL A 62 14.72 21.95 -32.21
C VAL A 62 15.40 23.28 -31.89
N GLY A 63 16.21 23.31 -30.85
CA GLY A 63 16.88 24.52 -30.37
C GLY A 63 16.04 25.42 -29.48
N ASN A 64 14.75 25.15 -29.33
CA ASN A 64 13.82 25.88 -28.48
C ASN A 64 13.27 25.00 -27.35
N THR A 65 14.12 24.41 -26.54
CA THR A 65 13.76 23.48 -25.48
C THR A 65 13.65 24.16 -24.09
N PRO A 66 12.85 23.62 -23.16
CA PRO A 66 12.74 24.18 -21.83
C PRO A 66 14.04 24.02 -21.02
N GLY A 67 14.29 25.00 -20.16
CA GLY A 67 15.35 24.90 -19.15
C GLY A 67 14.86 24.19 -17.89
N VAL A 68 15.79 23.90 -16.97
CA VAL A 68 15.49 23.23 -15.69
C VAL A 68 14.44 24.00 -14.89
N GLY A 69 14.55 25.34 -14.81
CA GLY A 69 13.59 26.19 -14.10
C GLY A 69 12.16 26.03 -14.61
N THR A 70 12.00 25.86 -15.94
CA THR A 70 10.67 25.68 -16.55
C THR A 70 10.02 24.36 -16.09
N PHE A 71 10.78 23.29 -15.89
CA PHE A 71 10.27 22.04 -15.32
C PHE A 71 9.86 22.20 -13.86
N TYR A 72 10.65 22.89 -13.03
CA TYR A 72 10.25 23.16 -11.66
C TYR A 72 8.98 24.01 -11.58
N ASP A 73 8.87 25.03 -12.42
CA ASP A 73 7.66 25.86 -12.51
C ASP A 73 6.44 25.05 -12.94
N PHE A 74 6.62 24.12 -13.86
CA PHE A 74 5.56 23.20 -14.30
C PHE A 74 5.09 22.31 -13.14
N PHE A 75 6.01 21.68 -12.42
CA PHE A 75 5.65 20.84 -11.27
C PHE A 75 5.03 21.63 -10.13
N ASN A 76 5.51 22.83 -9.85
CA ASN A 76 4.90 23.70 -8.84
C ASN A 76 3.45 24.06 -9.17
N ARG A 77 3.09 24.15 -10.44
CA ARG A 77 1.69 24.39 -10.87
C ARG A 77 0.81 23.16 -10.78
N LEU A 78 1.40 21.97 -10.82
CA LEU A 78 0.68 20.70 -10.60
C LEU A 78 0.41 20.43 -9.12
N TRP A 79 1.11 21.12 -8.23
CA TRP A 79 0.97 20.96 -6.79
C TRP A 79 0.05 22.04 -6.25
N ASP A 80 -1.13 21.65 -5.75
CA ASP A 80 -2.21 22.56 -5.39
C ASP A 80 -2.12 23.12 -3.97
N SER A 81 -1.00 22.98 -3.30
CA SER A 81 -0.84 23.40 -1.92
C SER A 81 0.30 24.39 -1.73
N ASP A 82 0.02 25.52 -1.13
CA ASP A 82 1.01 26.43 -0.54
C ASP A 82 1.65 25.85 0.73
N ASN A 83 1.80 24.54 0.77
CA ASN A 83 2.02 23.76 1.96
C ASN A 83 3.34 24.09 2.62
N ASP A 84 3.32 25.00 3.58
CA ASP A 84 4.38 25.20 4.56
C ASP A 84 4.79 23.90 5.26
N HIS A 85 3.91 22.89 5.24
CA HIS A 85 4.20 21.54 5.75
C HIS A 85 5.34 20.84 5.01
N MET A 86 5.62 21.22 3.79
CA MET A 86 6.75 20.71 3.01
C MET A 86 8.02 21.56 3.22
N SER A 87 7.92 22.68 3.94
CA SER A 87 9.08 23.50 4.27
C SER A 87 9.98 22.78 5.28
N PRO A 88 11.23 22.48 4.95
CA PRO A 88 12.14 21.76 5.83
C PRO A 88 12.52 22.52 7.11
N HIS A 89 12.10 23.76 7.26
CA HIS A 89 12.46 24.64 8.38
C HIS A 89 11.42 24.66 9.51
N ILE A 90 10.20 24.21 9.28
CA ILE A 90 9.06 24.41 10.17
C ILE A 90 8.75 23.18 11.02
N HIS A 91 9.13 21.97 10.57
CA HIS A 91 8.77 20.76 11.28
C HIS A 91 9.79 20.36 12.35
N PRO A 92 9.36 20.28 13.63
CA PRO A 92 10.21 19.75 14.68
C PRO A 92 10.53 18.29 14.40
N LEU A 93 11.79 17.92 14.61
CA LEU A 93 12.20 16.53 14.57
C LEU A 93 11.35 15.71 15.52
N LYS A 94 10.85 14.58 15.05
CA LYS A 94 10.41 13.51 15.94
C LYS A 94 11.60 13.14 16.81
N THR A 95 11.62 13.62 18.04
CA THR A 95 12.59 13.20 19.04
C THR A 95 12.36 11.70 19.28
N LYS A 96 13.30 10.85 18.87
CA LYS A 96 13.31 9.48 19.35
C LYS A 96 13.45 9.56 20.86
N VAL A 97 12.39 9.28 21.60
CA VAL A 97 12.46 9.06 23.02
C VAL A 97 13.46 7.92 23.21
N LYS A 98 14.65 8.22 23.73
CA LYS A 98 15.61 7.19 24.09
C LYS A 98 14.91 6.34 25.15
N LYS A 99 14.61 5.09 24.82
CA LYS A 99 14.15 4.12 25.82
C LYS A 99 15.15 4.16 26.95
N PRO A 100 14.74 4.38 28.20
CA PRO A 100 15.66 4.33 29.32
C PRO A 100 16.30 2.94 29.32
N LYS A 101 17.63 2.88 29.36
CA LYS A 101 18.37 1.65 29.58
C LYS A 101 18.26 1.30 31.07
N THR A 102 17.11 0.80 31.47
CA THR A 102 16.92 0.24 32.79
C THR A 102 16.99 -1.27 32.67
N ASN A 103 18.00 -1.86 33.28
CA ASN A 103 18.13 -3.29 33.43
C ASN A 103 16.84 -3.85 34.04
N GLY A 104 16.12 -4.68 33.26
CA GLY A 104 15.08 -5.55 33.78
C GLY A 104 13.63 -5.06 33.73
N THR A 105 13.31 -3.79 33.50
CA THR A 105 11.94 -3.33 33.30
C THR A 105 11.60 -3.28 31.82
N LYS A 106 10.62 -4.06 31.39
CA LYS A 106 10.02 -3.88 30.06
C LYS A 106 9.42 -2.47 30.02
N ALA A 107 9.89 -1.63 29.09
CA ALA A 107 9.22 -0.37 28.82
C ALA A 107 7.75 -0.65 28.53
N ASP A 108 6.85 0.21 29.03
CA ASP A 108 5.43 0.11 28.71
C ASP A 108 5.27 0.00 27.20
N PRO A 109 4.43 -0.92 26.73
CA PRO A 109 4.21 -1.07 25.30
C PRO A 109 3.69 0.25 24.75
N VAL A 110 4.39 0.80 23.77
CA VAL A 110 3.86 1.95 23.01
C VAL A 110 2.55 1.49 22.39
N GLU A 111 1.47 2.17 22.72
CA GLU A 111 0.17 1.90 22.15
C GLU A 111 0.25 2.00 20.62
N LYS A 112 0.08 0.88 19.96
CA LYS A 112 0.16 0.80 18.51
C LYS A 112 -1.25 0.88 17.97
N VAL A 113 -1.54 1.86 17.14
CA VAL A 113 -2.77 1.91 16.35
C VAL A 113 -2.86 0.61 15.54
N THR A 114 -3.93 -0.13 15.71
CA THR A 114 -4.17 -1.38 14.99
C THR A 114 -5.07 -1.13 13.77
N VAL A 115 -5.18 -2.12 12.89
CA VAL A 115 -6.15 -2.09 11.78
C VAL A 115 -7.59 -1.96 12.31
N ALA A 116 -7.89 -2.58 13.46
CA ALA A 116 -9.21 -2.50 14.07
C ALA A 116 -9.55 -1.08 14.56
N ASP A 117 -8.56 -0.32 15.01
CA ASP A 117 -8.74 1.06 15.46
C ASP A 117 -8.85 2.04 14.28
N LEU A 118 -8.07 1.78 13.24
CA LEU A 118 -7.97 2.67 12.07
C LEU A 118 -9.19 2.56 11.14
N LEU A 119 -9.70 1.35 10.95
CA LEU A 119 -10.73 1.06 9.97
C LEU A 119 -12.03 1.86 10.20
N PRO A 120 -12.63 1.91 11.41
CA PRO A 120 -13.83 2.71 11.66
C PRO A 120 -13.60 4.21 11.41
N THR A 121 -12.42 4.73 11.79
CA THR A 121 -12.07 6.14 11.56
C THR A 121 -12.03 6.48 10.07
N LEU A 122 -11.46 5.59 9.24
CA LEU A 122 -11.38 5.80 7.79
C LEU A 122 -12.74 5.63 7.10
N GLU A 123 -13.61 4.78 7.61
CA GLU A 123 -14.98 4.63 7.11
C GLU A 123 -15.83 5.90 7.31
N GLU A 124 -15.58 6.61 8.42
CA GLU A 124 -16.27 7.88 8.74
C GLU A 124 -15.63 9.09 8.08
N THR A 125 -14.41 8.95 7.51
CA THR A 125 -13.67 10.06 6.91
C THR A 125 -14.17 10.32 5.48
N ASP A 126 -14.68 11.52 5.25
CA ASP A 126 -14.99 12.02 3.91
C ASP A 126 -13.70 12.53 3.23
N PHE A 127 -13.10 11.71 2.39
CA PHE A 127 -11.90 12.11 1.64
C PHE A 127 -12.30 12.91 0.40
N LYS A 128 -11.81 14.13 0.29
CA LYS A 128 -12.04 14.99 -0.86
C LYS A 128 -10.75 15.14 -1.67
N LEU A 129 -10.87 14.94 -2.97
CA LEU A 129 -9.73 15.05 -3.87
C LEU A 129 -9.22 16.49 -3.94
N ASP A 130 -10.10 17.46 -4.00
CA ASP A 130 -9.78 18.89 -4.10
C ASP A 130 -9.04 19.45 -2.88
N GLU A 131 -9.15 18.78 -1.73
CA GLU A 131 -8.39 19.12 -0.53
C GLU A 131 -6.97 18.50 -0.53
N GLN A 132 -6.63 17.68 -1.52
CA GLN A 132 -5.32 17.05 -1.60
C GLN A 132 -4.30 17.90 -2.36
N PRO A 133 -3.05 18.00 -1.90
CA PRO A 133 -2.03 18.81 -2.58
C PRO A 133 -1.68 18.31 -3.98
N TYR A 134 -2.04 17.07 -4.30
CA TYR A 134 -1.83 16.42 -5.59
C TYR A 134 -3.10 16.32 -6.44
N ALA A 135 -4.16 17.06 -6.10
CA ALA A 135 -5.46 16.97 -6.76
C ALA A 135 -5.36 17.14 -8.27
N SER A 136 -4.67 18.18 -8.72
CA SER A 136 -4.45 18.43 -10.16
C SER A 136 -3.73 17.28 -10.86
N LEU A 137 -2.68 16.76 -10.25
CA LEU A 137 -1.92 15.64 -10.80
C LEU A 137 -2.79 14.37 -10.88
N PHE A 138 -3.61 14.12 -9.86
CA PHE A 138 -4.50 12.97 -9.85
C PHE A 138 -5.60 13.10 -10.91
N GLN A 139 -6.18 14.29 -11.12
CA GLN A 139 -7.17 14.51 -12.17
C GLN A 139 -6.61 14.30 -13.57
N ILE A 140 -5.38 14.77 -13.83
CA ILE A 140 -4.69 14.51 -15.11
C ILE A 140 -4.48 13.00 -15.26
N TYR A 141 -3.98 12.33 -14.23
CA TYR A 141 -3.79 10.89 -14.25
C TYR A 141 -5.09 10.14 -14.50
N GLN A 142 -6.18 10.52 -13.84
CA GLN A 142 -7.48 9.91 -14.04
C GLN A 142 -7.94 10.06 -15.49
N LYS A 143 -7.88 11.27 -16.03
CA LYS A 143 -8.40 11.56 -17.38
C LYS A 143 -7.56 10.99 -18.52
N GLU A 144 -6.25 11.05 -18.40
CA GLU A 144 -5.35 10.66 -19.49
C GLU A 144 -4.89 9.21 -19.44
N PHE A 145 -4.98 8.56 -18.27
CA PHE A 145 -4.54 7.18 -18.10
C PHE A 145 -5.66 6.24 -17.64
N LEU A 146 -6.35 6.52 -16.55
CA LEU A 146 -7.37 5.62 -16.02
C LEU A 146 -8.60 5.55 -16.93
N ASP A 147 -9.21 6.70 -17.26
CA ASP A 147 -10.40 6.74 -18.12
C ASP A 147 -10.11 6.14 -19.49
N VAL A 148 -8.92 6.36 -20.02
CA VAL A 148 -8.47 5.75 -21.29
C VAL A 148 -8.32 4.24 -21.14
N SER A 149 -7.70 3.77 -20.04
CA SER A 149 -7.54 2.34 -19.79
C SER A 149 -8.88 1.62 -19.65
N VAL A 150 -9.87 2.25 -19.01
CA VAL A 150 -11.24 1.74 -18.92
C VAL A 150 -11.91 1.75 -20.32
N SER A 151 -11.78 2.82 -21.08
CA SER A 151 -12.39 2.91 -22.42
C SER A 151 -11.82 1.90 -23.42
N GLN A 152 -10.56 1.49 -23.21
CA GLN A 152 -9.90 0.44 -24.02
C GLN A 152 -10.17 -0.97 -23.50
N GLY A 153 -10.94 -1.13 -22.40
CA GLY A 153 -11.23 -2.42 -21.78
C GLY A 153 -10.03 -3.08 -21.10
N LEU A 154 -9.00 -2.30 -20.76
CA LEU A 154 -7.83 -2.77 -20.01
C LEU A 154 -8.11 -2.87 -18.52
N ILE A 155 -8.94 -1.98 -17.99
CA ILE A 155 -9.41 -1.96 -16.61
C ILE A 155 -10.93 -2.11 -16.62
N HIS A 156 -11.45 -3.05 -15.83
CA HIS A 156 -12.88 -3.25 -15.63
C HIS A 156 -13.34 -2.50 -14.37
N ALA A 157 -13.74 -1.24 -14.51
CA ALA A 157 -14.11 -0.38 -13.39
C ALA A 157 -15.33 -0.89 -12.59
N ASP A 158 -16.22 -1.65 -13.20
CA ASP A 158 -17.42 -2.25 -12.60
C ASP A 158 -17.14 -3.54 -11.80
N SER A 159 -15.96 -4.14 -11.97
CA SER A 159 -15.60 -5.42 -11.34
C SER A 159 -14.09 -5.52 -11.05
N LEU A 160 -13.54 -4.48 -10.43
CA LEU A 160 -12.11 -4.32 -10.23
C LEU A 160 -11.55 -5.38 -9.27
N ALA A 161 -10.46 -6.02 -9.67
CA ALA A 161 -9.68 -6.94 -8.85
C ALA A 161 -8.35 -6.28 -8.45
N LEU A 162 -8.28 -5.72 -7.25
CA LEU A 162 -7.13 -4.95 -6.79
C LEU A 162 -6.04 -5.83 -6.19
N ALA A 163 -4.81 -5.59 -6.58
CA ALA A 163 -3.62 -6.00 -5.81
C ALA A 163 -2.97 -4.76 -5.17
N GLY A 164 -2.38 -4.92 -4.00
CA GLY A 164 -1.76 -3.81 -3.28
C GLY A 164 -0.46 -4.20 -2.60
N ASP A 165 0.56 -3.33 -2.76
CA ASP A 165 1.86 -3.50 -2.11
C ASP A 165 2.54 -2.15 -1.87
N GLY A 166 3.46 -2.14 -0.90
CA GLY A 166 4.27 -0.98 -0.54
C GLY A 166 5.67 -1.03 -1.18
N THR A 167 6.08 0.07 -1.79
CA THR A 167 7.41 0.20 -2.40
C THR A 167 8.22 1.31 -1.71
N PRO A 168 9.48 1.04 -1.27
CA PRO A 168 10.31 2.04 -0.64
C PRO A 168 10.75 3.13 -1.64
N VAL A 169 10.50 4.39 -1.29
CA VAL A 169 11.02 5.56 -2.01
C VAL A 169 12.14 6.17 -1.18
N VAL A 170 13.37 5.82 -1.55
CA VAL A 170 14.58 6.27 -0.86
C VAL A 170 14.86 7.72 -1.20
N THR A 171 15.01 8.54 -0.16
CA THR A 171 15.41 9.94 -0.34
C THR A 171 16.94 10.07 -0.31
N SER A 172 17.46 11.12 -0.95
CA SER A 172 18.88 11.49 -0.86
C SER A 172 19.27 12.01 0.53
N HIS A 173 18.38 11.87 1.49
CA HIS A 173 18.57 12.37 2.83
C HIS A 173 19.74 11.65 3.51
N ARG A 174 20.72 12.44 3.92
CA ARG A 174 21.79 11.97 4.79
C ARG A 174 21.33 12.12 6.25
N GLU A 175 21.75 11.21 7.13
CA GLU A 175 21.44 11.22 8.57
C GLU A 175 21.75 12.55 9.31
N ARG A 176 22.41 13.49 8.65
CA ARG A 176 22.80 14.78 9.23
C ARG A 176 21.63 15.75 9.20
N LYS A 177 20.99 15.84 10.35
CA LYS A 177 19.99 16.84 10.66
C LYS A 177 20.56 18.26 10.47
N LYS A 178 19.82 19.11 9.76
CA LYS A 178 20.21 20.50 9.53
C LYS A 178 20.09 21.34 10.80
N ARG A 179 21.10 22.15 11.11
CA ARG A 179 21.01 23.14 12.18
C ARG A 179 20.14 24.30 11.74
N ILE A 180 19.30 24.76 12.65
CA ILE A 180 18.43 25.93 12.47
C ILE A 180 18.73 27.04 13.49
N CYS A 181 19.71 26.81 14.37
CA CYS A 181 20.12 27.80 15.37
C CYS A 181 21.30 28.61 14.88
N ASN A 182 21.46 29.81 15.39
CA ASN A 182 22.58 30.73 15.14
C ASN A 182 23.81 30.42 15.98
N CYS A 183 23.85 29.29 16.67
CA CYS A 183 24.95 28.91 17.56
C CYS A 183 26.31 28.88 16.86
N LYS A 184 26.35 28.48 15.60
CA LYS A 184 27.61 28.46 14.81
C LYS A 184 28.14 29.87 14.54
N GLU A 185 27.26 30.80 14.26
CA GLU A 185 27.58 32.22 14.07
C GLU A 185 28.08 32.88 15.38
N ASN A 186 27.57 32.39 16.52
CA ASN A 186 27.99 32.78 17.85
C ASN A 186 29.21 31.99 18.38
N GLY A 187 29.93 31.25 17.52
CA GLY A 187 31.14 30.50 17.90
C GLY A 187 30.88 29.16 18.61
N ILE A 188 29.64 28.74 18.81
CA ILE A 188 29.28 27.50 19.51
C ILE A 188 29.19 26.36 18.50
N SER A 189 30.20 25.50 18.47
CA SER A 189 30.26 24.36 17.50
C SER A 189 29.38 23.16 17.89
N ASN A 190 29.22 22.87 19.19
CA ASN A 190 28.55 21.68 19.72
C ASN A 190 27.24 22.02 20.49
N CYS A 191 26.37 22.81 19.90
CA CYS A 191 25.09 23.12 20.51
C CYS A 191 24.16 21.91 20.60
N ARG A 192 23.28 21.93 21.61
CA ARG A 192 22.21 20.92 21.81
C ARG A 192 20.86 21.37 21.24
N CYS A 193 20.84 22.43 20.45
CA CYS A 193 19.63 22.94 19.82
C CYS A 193 19.01 21.91 18.88
N ASP A 194 17.72 22.00 18.71
CA ASP A 194 16.96 21.14 17.82
C ASP A 194 17.48 21.21 16.38
N ARG A 195 17.33 20.14 15.67
CA ARG A 195 17.77 20.01 14.29
C ARG A 195 16.63 19.45 13.45
N TYR A 196 16.54 19.89 12.21
CA TYR A 196 15.49 19.47 11.30
C TYR A 196 16.07 18.65 10.14
N PHE A 197 15.28 17.72 9.65
CA PHE A 197 15.57 17.03 8.41
C PHE A 197 15.24 17.94 7.21
N SER A 198 15.92 17.74 6.10
CA SER A 198 15.58 18.40 4.83
C SER A 198 14.20 17.96 4.29
N GLN A 199 13.75 16.80 4.73
CA GLN A 199 12.46 16.22 4.43
C GLN A 199 11.84 15.77 5.75
N PRO A 200 11.07 16.64 6.42
CA PRO A 200 10.61 16.42 7.79
C PRO A 200 9.62 15.25 7.90
N ASP A 201 8.90 14.96 6.83
CA ASP A 201 7.89 13.89 6.79
C ASP A 201 8.48 12.52 6.49
N CYS A 202 9.76 12.44 6.10
CA CYS A 202 10.41 11.15 5.89
C CYS A 202 10.75 10.47 7.23
N ASP A 203 10.83 9.16 7.21
CA ASP A 203 11.21 8.36 8.36
C ASP A 203 12.12 7.21 7.95
N ILE A 204 12.59 6.45 8.94
CA ILE A 204 13.48 5.31 8.72
C ILE A 204 12.69 3.99 8.76
N ARG A 205 12.97 3.10 7.79
CA ARG A 205 12.43 1.74 7.72
C ARG A 205 13.53 0.75 7.34
N TRP A 206 13.34 -0.50 7.75
CA TRP A 206 14.16 -1.61 7.29
C TRP A 206 13.64 -2.09 5.93
N ASP A 207 14.53 -2.14 4.94
CA ASP A 207 14.29 -2.77 3.65
C ASP A 207 14.85 -4.19 3.68
N SER A 208 13.95 -5.17 3.70
CA SER A 208 14.33 -6.58 3.75
C SER A 208 14.97 -7.08 2.46
N SER A 209 14.62 -6.50 1.31
CA SER A 209 15.16 -6.88 0.01
C SER A 209 16.61 -6.46 -0.16
N ARG A 210 16.96 -5.27 0.36
CA ARG A 210 18.30 -4.72 0.33
C ARG A 210 19.11 -4.99 1.60
N ASN A 211 18.48 -5.58 2.62
CA ASN A 211 19.07 -5.87 3.92
C ASN A 211 19.74 -4.63 4.57
N CYS A 212 19.08 -3.48 4.49
CA CYS A 212 19.58 -2.22 5.04
C CYS A 212 18.45 -1.31 5.53
N PHE A 213 18.80 -0.33 6.37
CA PHE A 213 17.89 0.76 6.72
C PHE A 213 17.94 1.84 5.65
N TYR A 214 16.79 2.39 5.27
CA TYR A 214 16.69 3.56 4.41
C TYR A 214 15.90 4.68 5.10
N HIS A 215 16.16 5.91 4.67
CA HIS A 215 15.35 7.07 5.01
C HIS A 215 14.50 7.43 3.80
N GLY A 216 13.22 7.66 4.00
CA GLY A 216 12.37 8.03 2.88
C GLY A 216 10.90 7.89 3.17
N TYR A 217 10.22 7.54 2.13
CA TYR A 217 8.77 7.34 2.10
C TYR A 217 8.44 5.91 1.71
N ASP A 218 7.19 5.57 1.87
CA ASP A 218 6.57 4.36 1.35
C ASP A 218 5.50 4.77 0.35
N LEU A 219 5.60 4.27 -0.87
CA LEU A 219 4.57 4.40 -1.90
C LEU A 219 3.73 3.13 -1.88
N TYR A 220 2.55 3.21 -1.30
CA TYR A 220 1.59 2.13 -1.42
C TYR A 220 0.82 2.28 -2.73
N MET A 221 0.83 1.25 -3.57
CA MET A 221 0.17 1.28 -4.87
C MET A 221 -0.93 0.23 -4.93
N LEU A 222 -2.13 0.64 -5.34
CA LEU A 222 -3.17 -0.28 -5.78
C LEU A 222 -3.11 -0.40 -7.31
N VAL A 223 -3.06 -1.64 -7.78
CA VAL A 223 -3.05 -1.97 -9.21
C VAL A 223 -4.24 -2.87 -9.54
N ASP A 224 -4.74 -2.81 -10.76
CA ASP A 224 -5.64 -3.83 -11.26
C ASP A 224 -4.85 -5.12 -11.51
N SER A 225 -5.22 -6.23 -10.86
CA SER A 225 -4.48 -7.49 -10.90
C SER A 225 -4.60 -8.24 -12.24
N GLN A 226 -5.45 -7.78 -13.14
CA GLN A 226 -5.62 -8.39 -14.47
C GLN A 226 -4.74 -7.73 -15.52
N SER A 227 -4.63 -6.41 -15.46
CA SER A 227 -3.87 -5.62 -16.42
C SER A 227 -2.52 -5.15 -15.90
N ASP A 228 -2.22 -5.32 -14.61
CA ASP A 228 -1.06 -4.76 -13.88
C ASP A 228 -0.99 -3.22 -13.94
N LEU A 229 -2.08 -2.55 -14.35
CA LEU A 229 -2.12 -1.10 -14.45
C LEU A 229 -2.35 -0.45 -13.08
N PRO A 230 -1.62 0.64 -12.76
CA PRO A 230 -1.79 1.34 -11.51
C PRO A 230 -3.16 2.03 -11.44
N VAL A 231 -3.84 1.91 -10.31
CA VAL A 231 -5.16 2.51 -10.08
C VAL A 231 -5.07 3.67 -9.10
N SER A 232 -4.43 3.48 -7.96
CA SER A 232 -4.36 4.53 -6.95
C SER A 232 -3.08 4.45 -6.13
N PRO A 233 -2.29 5.53 -6.09
CA PRO A 233 -1.12 5.65 -5.23
C PRO A 233 -1.46 6.29 -3.89
N HIS A 234 -0.71 5.94 -2.85
CA HIS A 234 -0.68 6.68 -1.61
C HIS A 234 0.75 6.81 -1.09
N PHE A 235 1.15 8.04 -0.82
CA PHE A 235 2.48 8.35 -0.29
C PHE A 235 2.41 8.56 1.23
N SER A 236 3.25 7.86 1.96
CA SER A 236 3.36 7.99 3.41
C SER A 236 4.82 7.98 3.86
N CYS A 237 5.08 8.34 5.12
CA CYS A 237 6.43 8.18 5.67
C CYS A 237 6.79 6.69 5.76
N ALA A 238 8.07 6.36 5.56
CA ALA A 238 8.55 4.98 5.51
C ALA A 238 8.22 4.14 6.75
N SER A 239 8.04 4.74 7.92
CA SER A 239 7.71 4.03 9.16
C SER A 239 6.26 3.52 9.24
N LYS A 240 5.40 3.87 8.30
CA LYS A 240 4.03 3.35 8.23
C LYS A 240 4.05 1.89 7.80
N HIS A 241 3.19 1.09 8.42
CA HIS A 241 3.05 -0.32 8.08
C HIS A 241 2.18 -0.48 6.83
N ASP A 242 2.48 -1.45 5.97
CA ASP A 242 1.78 -1.68 4.70
C ASP A 242 0.27 -1.90 4.90
N SER A 243 -0.13 -2.58 5.98
CA SER A 243 -1.54 -2.71 6.35
C SER A 243 -2.26 -1.37 6.54
N HIS A 244 -1.59 -0.35 7.07
CA HIS A 244 -2.15 1.00 7.16
C HIS A 244 -2.13 1.71 5.80
N GLY A 245 -1.04 1.54 5.05
CA GLY A 245 -0.90 2.06 3.69
C GLY A 245 -2.05 1.62 2.79
N PHE A 246 -2.38 0.33 2.83
CA PHE A 246 -3.54 -0.22 2.11
C PHE A 246 -4.84 0.50 2.45
N LEU A 247 -5.19 0.61 3.73
CA LEU A 247 -6.47 1.22 4.14
C LEU A 247 -6.57 2.67 3.65
N HIS A 248 -5.53 3.48 3.87
CA HIS A 248 -5.52 4.86 3.40
C HIS A 248 -5.67 4.98 1.89
N THR A 249 -4.99 4.10 1.13
CA THR A 249 -5.09 4.10 -0.33
C THR A 249 -6.47 3.66 -0.79
N PHE A 250 -6.99 2.59 -0.19
CA PHE A 250 -8.27 1.99 -0.55
C PHE A 250 -9.44 2.94 -0.32
N PHE A 251 -9.52 3.58 0.85
CA PHE A 251 -10.60 4.51 1.15
C PHE A 251 -10.54 5.78 0.30
N ARG A 252 -9.34 6.32 0.06
CA ARG A 252 -9.16 7.44 -0.88
C ARG A 252 -9.53 7.07 -2.31
N MET A 253 -9.12 5.89 -2.77
CA MET A 253 -9.51 5.40 -4.08
C MET A 253 -11.04 5.36 -4.22
N ARG A 254 -11.75 4.78 -3.25
CA ARG A 254 -13.23 4.73 -3.26
C ARG A 254 -13.87 6.11 -3.28
N SER A 255 -13.28 7.08 -2.59
CA SER A 255 -13.78 8.46 -2.57
C SER A 255 -13.46 9.23 -3.87
N PHE A 256 -12.27 9.02 -4.44
CA PHE A 256 -11.83 9.75 -5.63
C PHE A 256 -12.31 9.13 -6.94
N LEU A 257 -12.61 7.84 -6.92
CA LEU A 257 -13.09 7.06 -8.06
C LEU A 257 -14.40 6.34 -7.71
N PRO A 258 -15.49 7.08 -7.45
CA PRO A 258 -16.74 6.51 -6.95
C PRO A 258 -17.41 5.53 -7.92
N ASP A 259 -17.12 5.63 -9.21
CA ASP A 259 -17.66 4.75 -10.25
C ASP A 259 -16.92 3.39 -10.32
N TYR A 260 -15.86 3.22 -9.52
CA TYR A 260 -15.08 1.98 -9.50
C TYR A 260 -15.59 1.03 -8.42
N THR A 261 -16.06 -0.14 -8.83
CA THR A 261 -16.56 -1.18 -7.92
C THR A 261 -15.50 -2.28 -7.73
N VAL A 262 -15.07 -2.45 -6.50
CA VAL A 262 -14.07 -3.48 -6.15
C VAL A 262 -14.77 -4.80 -5.87
N SER A 263 -14.41 -5.86 -6.59
CA SER A 263 -14.94 -7.22 -6.40
C SER A 263 -13.99 -8.14 -5.63
N LYS A 264 -12.68 -7.92 -5.79
CA LYS A 264 -11.64 -8.75 -5.18
C LYS A 264 -10.47 -7.90 -4.71
N VAL A 265 -9.76 -8.36 -3.68
CA VAL A 265 -8.49 -7.80 -3.23
C VAL A 265 -7.46 -8.91 -3.04
N LEU A 266 -6.23 -8.67 -3.50
CA LEU A 266 -5.09 -9.58 -3.41
C LEU A 266 -4.00 -8.87 -2.59
N LEU A 267 -3.67 -9.40 -1.42
CA LEU A 267 -2.75 -8.77 -0.47
C LEU A 267 -1.77 -9.79 0.09
N ASP A 268 -0.61 -9.32 0.47
CA ASP A 268 0.42 -10.13 1.11
C ASP A 268 0.09 -10.43 2.59
N SER A 269 0.95 -11.22 3.22
CA SER A 269 0.78 -11.64 4.62
C SER A 269 0.88 -10.52 5.66
N ALA A 270 1.35 -9.32 5.31
CA ALA A 270 1.35 -8.17 6.19
C ALA A 270 -0.07 -7.67 6.51
N HIS A 271 -1.03 -8.01 5.65
CA HIS A 271 -2.44 -7.65 5.75
C HIS A 271 -3.31 -8.73 6.42
N ASP A 272 -2.72 -9.86 6.84
CA ASP A 272 -3.47 -10.95 7.47
C ASP A 272 -3.96 -10.60 8.88
N ALA A 273 -5.05 -9.86 8.94
CA ALA A 273 -5.73 -9.46 10.17
C ALA A 273 -7.25 -9.59 10.05
N MET A 274 -7.89 -10.10 11.11
CA MET A 274 -9.35 -10.35 11.13
C MET A 274 -10.22 -9.16 10.72
N PRO A 275 -9.91 -7.90 11.11
CA PRO A 275 -10.72 -6.76 10.69
C PRO A 275 -10.84 -6.60 9.18
N TYR A 276 -9.80 -6.97 8.40
CA TYR A 276 -9.87 -6.96 6.94
C TYR A 276 -10.92 -7.93 6.41
N TYR A 277 -10.89 -9.19 6.88
CA TYR A 277 -11.83 -10.20 6.42
C TYR A 277 -13.27 -9.82 6.77
N GLN A 278 -13.49 -9.27 7.97
CA GLN A 278 -14.82 -8.81 8.40
C GLN A 278 -15.32 -7.63 7.56
N TYR A 279 -14.43 -6.68 7.27
CA TYR A 279 -14.75 -5.53 6.42
C TYR A 279 -15.11 -5.97 5.01
N PHE A 280 -14.24 -6.75 4.35
CA PHE A 280 -14.45 -7.20 2.99
C PHE A 280 -15.70 -8.08 2.86
N GLN A 281 -15.98 -8.93 3.85
CA GLN A 281 -17.21 -9.73 3.87
C GLN A 281 -18.46 -8.85 3.93
N ARG A 282 -18.44 -7.79 4.73
CA ARG A 282 -19.54 -6.83 4.82
C ARG A 282 -19.76 -6.08 3.51
N GLU A 283 -18.69 -5.72 2.83
CA GLU A 283 -18.71 -4.99 1.55
C GLU A 283 -18.91 -5.91 0.33
N ASN A 284 -19.07 -7.21 0.50
CA ASN A 284 -19.15 -8.21 -0.57
C ASN A 284 -17.87 -8.24 -1.48
N ILE A 285 -16.72 -7.93 -0.92
CA ILE A 285 -15.43 -8.01 -1.59
C ILE A 285 -14.78 -9.34 -1.20
N THR A 286 -14.26 -10.09 -2.18
CA THR A 286 -13.57 -11.35 -1.92
C THR A 286 -12.09 -11.09 -1.63
N PRO A 287 -11.58 -11.32 -0.40
CA PRO A 287 -10.19 -11.13 -0.07
C PRO A 287 -9.35 -12.38 -0.39
N PHE A 288 -8.19 -12.18 -1.01
CA PHE A 288 -7.12 -13.15 -1.16
C PHE A 288 -5.89 -12.61 -0.44
N ILE A 289 -5.72 -12.98 0.82
CA ILE A 289 -4.65 -12.48 1.67
C ILE A 289 -3.77 -13.65 2.07
N ASP A 290 -2.46 -13.55 1.83
CA ASP A 290 -1.49 -14.55 2.27
C ASP A 290 -1.53 -14.69 3.79
N LEU A 291 -1.46 -15.93 4.29
CA LEU A 291 -1.51 -16.16 5.73
C LEU A 291 -0.17 -15.87 6.42
N ASN A 292 -0.24 -15.04 7.43
CA ASN A 292 0.92 -14.75 8.27
C ASN A 292 1.17 -15.88 9.29
N GLY A 293 2.36 -16.43 9.31
CA GLY A 293 2.80 -17.45 10.26
C GLY A 293 2.93 -16.98 11.71
N LYS A 294 2.65 -15.73 12.00
CA LYS A 294 2.61 -15.06 13.34
C LYS A 294 3.39 -15.78 14.44
N GLY A 295 4.68 -15.50 14.52
CA GLY A 295 5.53 -16.03 15.59
C GLY A 295 5.91 -17.52 15.44
N GLY A 296 6.02 -17.99 14.20
CA GLY A 296 6.45 -19.36 13.90
C GLY A 296 5.35 -20.41 14.06
N ARG A 297 4.12 -20.01 14.32
CA ARG A 297 2.99 -20.94 14.27
C ARG A 297 2.68 -21.27 12.81
N PRO A 298 2.67 -22.55 12.44
CA PRO A 298 2.29 -22.91 11.07
C PRO A 298 0.87 -22.41 10.78
N PRO A 299 0.58 -21.99 9.55
CA PRO A 299 -0.79 -21.71 9.13
C PRO A 299 -1.72 -22.86 9.49
N VAL A 300 -2.95 -22.56 9.84
CA VAL A 300 -3.92 -23.54 10.38
C VAL A 300 -4.09 -24.77 9.47
N TYR A 301 -3.91 -24.64 8.18
CA TYR A 301 -3.98 -25.75 7.22
C TYR A 301 -2.70 -26.61 7.11
N LYS A 302 -1.59 -26.25 7.76
CA LYS A 302 -0.47 -27.19 7.94
C LYS A 302 -0.76 -28.26 9.00
N ASN A 303 -1.89 -28.21 9.63
CA ASN A 303 -2.37 -29.22 10.57
C ASN A 303 -3.04 -30.42 9.85
N ASP A 304 -2.45 -30.90 8.78
CA ASP A 304 -2.85 -32.14 8.09
C ASP A 304 -4.33 -32.23 7.69
N PHE A 305 -4.97 -31.16 7.33
CA PHE A 305 -6.29 -31.15 6.71
C PHE A 305 -6.43 -29.98 5.74
N THR A 306 -7.34 -30.11 4.81
CA THR A 306 -7.73 -29.04 3.88
C THR A 306 -9.14 -28.60 4.19
N ILE A 307 -9.59 -27.48 3.62
CA ILE A 307 -10.98 -27.00 3.73
C ILE A 307 -11.57 -26.99 2.32
N ASP A 308 -12.74 -27.54 2.16
CA ASP A 308 -13.46 -27.55 0.89
C ASP A 308 -14.19 -26.23 0.61
N GLU A 309 -14.85 -26.14 -0.55
CA GLU A 309 -15.59 -24.96 -1.01
C GLU A 309 -16.72 -24.53 -0.06
N ASP A 310 -17.27 -25.48 0.71
CA ASP A 310 -18.32 -25.23 1.70
C ASP A 310 -17.75 -24.88 3.09
N GLY A 311 -16.43 -24.73 3.24
CA GLY A 311 -15.79 -24.47 4.53
C GLY A 311 -15.71 -25.67 5.45
N VAL A 312 -15.86 -26.89 4.94
CA VAL A 312 -15.81 -28.12 5.72
C VAL A 312 -14.41 -28.73 5.65
N PRO A 313 -13.80 -29.10 6.78
CA PRO A 313 -12.51 -29.79 6.77
C PRO A 313 -12.53 -31.13 6.02
N VAL A 314 -11.50 -31.37 5.24
CA VAL A 314 -11.21 -32.64 4.59
C VAL A 314 -9.97 -33.25 5.22
N CYS A 315 -10.05 -34.48 5.70
CA CYS A 315 -8.93 -35.14 6.38
C CYS A 315 -7.82 -35.55 5.39
N PRO A 316 -6.59 -35.87 5.86
CA PRO A 316 -5.48 -36.29 5.00
C PRO A 316 -5.78 -37.48 4.07
N SER A 317 -6.75 -38.34 4.48
CA SER A 317 -7.22 -39.46 3.67
C SER A 317 -8.29 -39.04 2.63
N GLY A 318 -8.49 -37.75 2.38
CA GLY A 318 -9.40 -37.24 1.36
C GLY A 318 -10.89 -37.29 1.74
N HIS A 319 -11.25 -37.51 2.98
CA HIS A 319 -12.65 -37.60 3.40
C HIS A 319 -13.14 -36.32 4.03
N ARG A 320 -14.25 -35.78 3.51
CA ARG A 320 -14.98 -34.64 4.07
C ARG A 320 -15.44 -34.96 5.49
N MET A 321 -15.06 -34.13 6.46
CA MET A 321 -15.36 -34.36 7.87
C MET A 321 -16.83 -34.01 8.18
N ARG A 322 -17.39 -34.66 9.20
CA ARG A 322 -18.77 -34.40 9.63
C ARG A 322 -18.79 -33.40 10.76
N ARG A 323 -19.69 -32.42 10.68
CA ARG A 323 -19.96 -31.48 11.79
C ARG A 323 -20.44 -32.24 13.02
N ASP A 324 -19.80 -31.97 14.17
CA ASP A 324 -20.03 -32.64 15.47
C ASP A 324 -20.48 -31.68 16.58
N GLY A 325 -20.85 -30.46 16.22
CA GLY A 325 -21.37 -29.45 17.13
C GLY A 325 -20.62 -28.14 17.13
N VAL A 326 -21.06 -27.24 18.01
CA VAL A 326 -20.46 -25.91 18.23
C VAL A 326 -20.12 -25.77 19.71
N GLU A 327 -18.92 -25.36 20.01
CA GLU A 327 -18.49 -24.98 21.36
C GLU A 327 -18.61 -23.45 21.50
N VAL A 328 -19.80 -22.97 21.88
CA VAL A 328 -20.15 -21.54 21.95
C VAL A 328 -19.15 -20.76 22.83
N ALA A 329 -18.77 -21.32 23.99
CA ALA A 329 -17.84 -20.67 24.91
C ALA A 329 -16.43 -20.42 24.33
N LYS A 330 -16.07 -21.12 23.25
CA LYS A 330 -14.77 -21.01 22.57
C LYS A 330 -14.90 -20.50 21.13
N ASP A 331 -16.09 -20.08 20.73
CA ASP A 331 -16.41 -19.58 19.38
C ASP A 331 -15.85 -20.50 18.27
N ARG A 332 -16.04 -21.81 18.42
CA ARG A 332 -15.50 -22.79 17.48
C ARG A 332 -16.48 -23.89 17.12
N MET A 333 -16.41 -24.31 15.85
CA MET A 333 -17.15 -25.42 15.30
C MET A 333 -16.28 -26.67 15.33
N LYS A 334 -16.87 -27.78 15.75
CA LYS A 334 -16.20 -29.07 15.86
C LYS A 334 -16.60 -29.95 14.69
N PHE A 335 -15.61 -30.57 14.07
CA PHE A 335 -15.76 -31.57 13.01
C PHE A 335 -15.10 -32.87 13.42
N ARG A 336 -15.66 -33.99 12.97
CA ARG A 336 -15.18 -35.33 13.29
C ARG A 336 -15.03 -36.17 12.03
N CYS A 337 -14.11 -37.12 12.08
CA CYS A 337 -13.88 -38.09 11.02
C CYS A 337 -15.16 -38.88 10.68
N PRO A 338 -15.59 -38.92 9.39
CA PRO A 338 -16.80 -39.64 8.97
C PRO A 338 -16.64 -41.15 8.95
N LYS A 339 -15.40 -41.64 8.91
CA LYS A 339 -15.06 -43.07 8.77
C LYS A 339 -14.98 -43.83 10.09
N ILE A 340 -15.37 -43.21 11.20
CA ILE A 340 -15.48 -43.90 12.48
C ILE A 340 -16.70 -44.78 12.50
N SER A 341 -16.49 -46.07 12.71
CA SER A 341 -17.53 -47.05 12.86
C SER A 341 -17.63 -47.56 14.30
N ARG A 342 -18.86 -47.81 14.76
CA ARG A 342 -19.13 -48.47 16.04
C ARG A 342 -19.72 -49.84 15.72
N LYS A 343 -18.90 -50.86 15.67
CA LYS A 343 -19.35 -52.25 15.52
C LYS A 343 -19.01 -53.03 16.77
N ASN A 344 -20.00 -53.77 17.34
CA ASN A 344 -19.80 -54.67 18.47
C ASN A 344 -19.12 -54.04 19.70
N GLY A 345 -19.43 -52.78 20.01
CA GLY A 345 -18.83 -52.07 21.13
C GLY A 345 -17.42 -51.53 20.88
N CYS A 346 -16.79 -51.83 19.76
CA CYS A 346 -15.50 -51.29 19.35
C CYS A 346 -15.68 -50.08 18.46
N ILE A 347 -14.86 -49.03 18.72
CA ILE A 347 -14.79 -47.83 17.89
C ILE A 347 -13.47 -47.92 17.13
N SER A 348 -13.55 -47.98 15.80
CA SER A 348 -12.37 -48.06 14.94
C SER A 348 -12.53 -47.23 13.68
N CYS A 349 -11.39 -46.77 13.11
CA CYS A 349 -11.32 -46.15 11.82
C CYS A 349 -11.43 -47.23 10.73
N THR A 350 -12.22 -46.94 9.66
CA THR A 350 -12.38 -47.83 8.53
C THR A 350 -11.49 -47.48 7.33
N CYS A 351 -10.56 -46.53 7.50
CA CYS A 351 -9.57 -46.20 6.48
C CYS A 351 -8.45 -47.22 6.44
N GLU A 352 -7.90 -47.52 5.26
CA GLU A 352 -6.74 -48.38 5.06
C GLU A 352 -5.51 -47.84 5.83
N THR A 353 -5.33 -46.51 5.76
CA THR A 353 -4.31 -45.77 6.52
C THR A 353 -4.95 -44.78 7.47
N PRO A 354 -5.15 -45.14 8.75
CA PRO A 354 -5.73 -44.22 9.73
C PRO A 354 -4.86 -42.98 9.92
N CYS A 355 -5.51 -41.80 9.84
CA CYS A 355 -4.81 -40.51 10.02
C CYS A 355 -4.77 -40.03 11.47
N SER A 356 -5.23 -40.82 12.42
CA SER A 356 -5.24 -40.51 13.84
C SER A 356 -5.43 -41.77 14.67
N ASP A 357 -4.68 -41.88 15.75
CA ASP A 357 -4.75 -42.97 16.76
C ASP A 357 -5.83 -42.70 17.83
N ALA A 358 -6.53 -41.59 17.71
CA ALA A 358 -7.57 -41.22 18.67
C ALA A 358 -8.75 -42.18 18.58
N LYS A 359 -9.21 -42.69 19.76
CA LYS A 359 -10.33 -43.63 19.90
C LYS A 359 -11.58 -43.22 19.09
N TYR A 360 -11.85 -41.93 18.98
CA TYR A 360 -13.02 -41.39 18.25
C TYR A 360 -12.66 -40.82 16.88
N GLY A 361 -11.49 -41.15 16.35
CA GLY A 361 -10.96 -40.63 15.11
C GLY A 361 -10.49 -39.17 15.20
N ARG A 362 -10.06 -38.64 14.07
CA ARG A 362 -9.57 -37.26 13.98
C ARG A 362 -10.72 -36.27 14.27
N THR A 363 -10.41 -35.30 15.10
CA THR A 363 -11.30 -34.16 15.38
C THR A 363 -10.60 -32.89 15.00
N VAL A 364 -11.30 -32.01 14.28
CA VAL A 364 -10.83 -30.67 13.89
C VAL A 364 -11.75 -29.63 14.48
N HIS A 365 -11.19 -28.57 15.01
CA HIS A 365 -11.92 -27.41 15.52
C HIS A 365 -11.58 -26.21 14.67
N LEU A 366 -12.59 -25.60 14.07
CA LEU A 366 -12.45 -24.33 13.34
C LEU A 366 -13.01 -23.22 14.22
N VAL A 367 -12.21 -22.19 14.48
CA VAL A 367 -12.69 -20.97 15.14
C VAL A 367 -13.61 -20.25 14.16
N MET A 368 -14.83 -19.92 14.57
CA MET A 368 -15.85 -19.36 13.66
C MET A 368 -15.40 -18.00 13.08
N LYS A 369 -14.68 -17.21 13.87
CA LYS A 369 -14.05 -15.95 13.41
C LYS A 369 -13.02 -16.14 12.32
N ASP A 370 -12.31 -17.27 12.32
CA ASP A 370 -11.24 -17.55 11.34
C ASP A 370 -11.75 -18.26 10.09
N THR A 371 -13.04 -18.61 10.04
CA THR A 371 -13.62 -19.34 8.91
C THR A 371 -13.50 -18.56 7.59
N PRO A 372 -13.78 -17.24 7.51
CA PRO A 372 -13.54 -16.47 6.29
C PRO A 372 -12.09 -16.45 5.87
N ARG A 373 -11.17 -16.35 6.86
CA ARG A 373 -9.72 -16.37 6.63
C ARG A 373 -9.24 -17.66 5.99
N LEU A 374 -9.74 -18.80 6.48
CA LEU A 374 -9.35 -20.11 5.96
C LEU A 374 -10.04 -20.43 4.62
N PHE A 375 -11.27 -19.95 4.44
CA PHE A 375 -12.06 -20.18 3.24
C PHE A 375 -11.46 -19.49 2.00
N ASN A 376 -10.97 -18.26 2.17
CA ASN A 376 -10.41 -17.45 1.08
C ASN A 376 -8.92 -17.72 0.84
N ASN A 377 -8.27 -18.55 1.65
CA ASN A 377 -6.86 -18.90 1.52
C ASN A 377 -6.70 -20.41 1.44
N PRO A 378 -6.91 -21.01 0.29
CA PRO A 378 -6.70 -22.44 0.13
C PRO A 378 -5.24 -22.79 0.46
N PRO A 379 -4.99 -23.94 1.06
CA PRO A 379 -3.63 -24.39 1.35
C PRO A 379 -2.85 -24.49 0.04
N ARG A 380 -1.62 -23.98 0.06
CA ARG A 380 -0.65 -24.12 -1.04
C ARG A 380 -0.10 -25.54 -1.09
#